data_f7234fe2b05c3aa2b8770c7d490b33ad
#
_entry.id   f7234fe2b05c3aa2b8770c7d490b33ad
#
_cell.length_a   1.000
_cell.length_b   1.000
_cell.length_c   1.000
_cell.angle_alpha   90.00
_cell.angle_beta   90.00
_cell.angle_gamma   90.00
#
_symmetry.space_group_name_H-M   'P 1'
#
loop_
_entity.id
_entity.type
_entity.pdbx_description
1 polymer ?
#
loop_
_entity_poly.entity_id
_entity_poly.type
_entity_poly.pdbx_seq_one_letter_code
_entity_poly.pdbx_strand_id
1 'polypeptide(L)'
;MADIDKYKWVDEDKLYHNNDFVNEHHLSRHCIGLSGMKFTDQEIEELARRIRKMKENGTHLCCSIGFLTEKQAKMLKDAGLDRINHNLNTSRSYYSHICSTHTFDQRVKNIKMLQSIGFEICSGGIIGMGESKEDVV
;
A
#
# COMPACT_ATOMS: atom_id res chain seq x y z
N MET A 1 -0.95 -24.57 -0.63
CA MET A 1 -1.37 -23.18 -0.95
C MET A 1 -2.89 -23.19 -0.83
N ALA A 2 -3.46 -22.30 -0.02
CA ALA A 2 -4.92 -22.25 0.11
C ALA A 2 -5.52 -21.83 -1.24
N ASP A 3 -6.57 -22.53 -1.64
CA ASP A 3 -7.35 -22.17 -2.82
C ASP A 3 -8.30 -21.03 -2.40
N ILE A 4 -8.04 -19.83 -2.92
CA ILE A 4 -8.80 -18.63 -2.61
C ILE A 4 -9.38 -18.04 -3.90
N ASP A 5 -10.60 -17.57 -3.82
CA ASP A 5 -11.23 -16.85 -4.92
C ASP A 5 -10.43 -15.60 -5.25
N LYS A 6 -9.97 -15.48 -6.50
CA LYS A 6 -9.26 -14.32 -7.00
C LYS A 6 -10.24 -13.37 -7.69
N TYR A 7 -10.30 -12.15 -7.19
CA TYR A 7 -11.06 -11.07 -7.82
C TYR A 7 -10.14 -9.89 -8.12
N LYS A 8 -10.41 -9.20 -9.22
CA LYS A 8 -9.58 -8.07 -9.65
C LYS A 8 -9.78 -6.84 -8.76
N TRP A 9 -11.03 -6.58 -8.39
CA TRP A 9 -11.44 -5.45 -7.56
C TRP A 9 -12.50 -5.88 -6.56
N VAL A 10 -12.45 -5.32 -5.36
CA VAL A 10 -13.58 -5.39 -4.43
C VAL A 10 -14.75 -4.65 -5.07
N ASP A 11 -15.96 -5.17 -4.87
CA ASP A 11 -17.20 -4.51 -5.27
C ASP A 11 -17.26 -3.08 -4.72
N GLU A 12 -17.71 -2.13 -5.55
CA GLU A 12 -17.69 -0.71 -5.21
C GLU A 12 -18.66 -0.37 -4.06
N ASP A 13 -19.85 -0.95 -4.07
CA ASP A 13 -20.82 -0.69 -3.03
C ASP A 13 -20.30 -1.18 -1.67
N LYS A 14 -19.66 -2.34 -1.65
CA LYS A 14 -19.01 -2.88 -0.46
C LYS A 14 -17.84 -2.00 -0.01
N LEU A 15 -17.04 -1.48 -0.92
CA LEU A 15 -15.92 -0.61 -0.61
C LEU A 15 -16.39 0.70 0.01
N TYR A 16 -17.42 1.32 -0.55
CA TYR A 16 -17.97 2.57 -0.07
C TYR A 16 -18.74 2.40 1.24
N HIS A 17 -19.51 1.32 1.38
CA HIS A 17 -20.16 0.98 2.65
C HIS A 17 -19.14 0.81 3.79
N ASN A 18 -18.02 0.13 3.54
CA ASN A 18 -16.94 0.02 4.52
C ASN A 18 -16.31 1.37 4.86
N ASN A 19 -16.23 2.28 3.88
CA ASN A 19 -15.72 3.64 4.10
C ASN A 19 -16.67 4.46 4.98
N ASP A 20 -17.96 4.35 4.75
CA ASP A 20 -19.00 5.01 5.58
C ASP A 20 -18.96 4.45 7.01
N PHE A 21 -18.82 3.14 7.18
CA PHE A 21 -18.65 2.50 8.48
C PHE A 21 -17.46 3.08 9.26
N VAL A 22 -16.30 3.29 8.59
CA VAL A 22 -15.11 3.89 9.21
C VAL A 22 -15.42 5.28 9.76
N ASN A 23 -16.17 6.10 9.02
CA ASN A 23 -16.56 7.45 9.43
C ASN A 23 -17.59 7.44 10.56
N GLU A 24 -18.64 6.64 10.44
CA GLU A 24 -19.71 6.51 11.45
C GLU A 24 -19.19 6.05 12.81
N HIS A 25 -18.17 5.18 12.81
CA HIS A 25 -17.57 4.67 14.03
C HIS A 25 -16.33 5.45 14.47
N HIS A 26 -16.05 6.59 13.85
CA HIS A 26 -14.90 7.46 14.17
C HIS A 26 -13.55 6.73 14.18
N LEU A 27 -13.38 5.75 13.27
CA LEU A 27 -12.10 5.06 13.13
C LEU A 27 -11.08 5.97 12.46
N SER A 28 -9.83 5.84 12.87
CA SER A 28 -8.76 6.77 12.47
C SER A 28 -8.45 6.75 10.96
N ARG A 29 -8.75 5.64 10.27
CA ARG A 29 -8.50 5.50 8.83
C ARG A 29 -9.12 4.26 8.23
N HIS A 30 -9.32 4.31 6.90
CA HIS A 30 -9.68 3.15 6.08
C HIS A 30 -8.42 2.65 5.35
N CYS A 31 -8.06 1.37 5.53
CA CYS A 31 -6.92 0.75 4.86
C CYS A 31 -7.39 -0.14 3.70
N ILE A 32 -6.87 0.12 2.51
CA ILE A 32 -7.15 -0.64 1.29
C ILE A 32 -5.91 -1.49 0.96
N GLY A 33 -6.09 -2.76 0.64
CA GLY A 33 -5.01 -3.64 0.21
C GLY A 33 -5.20 -4.08 -1.24
N LEU A 34 -4.13 -3.96 -2.04
CA LEU A 34 -4.07 -4.53 -3.39
C LEU A 34 -2.94 -5.55 -3.45
N SER A 35 -3.25 -6.74 -3.96
CA SER A 35 -2.24 -7.75 -4.24
C SER A 35 -1.65 -7.51 -5.62
N GLY A 36 -0.32 -7.49 -5.70
CA GLY A 36 0.42 -7.29 -6.94
C GLY A 36 1.69 -6.48 -6.74
N MET A 37 2.68 -6.75 -7.58
CA MET A 37 3.97 -6.03 -7.53
C MET A 37 3.97 -4.75 -8.36
N LYS A 38 3.27 -4.76 -9.47
CA LYS A 38 3.18 -3.65 -10.43
C LYS A 38 1.76 -3.53 -10.95
N PHE A 39 1.38 -2.31 -11.29
CA PHE A 39 0.06 -1.97 -11.79
C PHE A 39 0.20 -1.19 -13.10
N THR A 40 -0.77 -1.34 -13.98
CA THR A 40 -0.90 -0.49 -15.17
C THR A 40 -1.41 0.90 -14.77
N ASP A 41 -1.16 1.89 -15.60
CA ASP A 41 -1.69 3.24 -15.38
C ASP A 41 -3.22 3.24 -15.31
N GLN A 42 -3.87 2.38 -16.08
CA GLN A 42 -5.32 2.21 -16.09
C GLN A 42 -5.88 1.68 -14.76
N GLU A 43 -5.17 0.72 -14.14
CA GLU A 43 -5.53 0.21 -12.82
C GLU A 43 -5.34 1.27 -11.73
N ILE A 44 -4.30 2.08 -11.84
CA ILE A 44 -4.06 3.19 -10.90
C ILE A 44 -5.09 4.30 -11.09
N GLU A 45 -5.52 4.59 -12.32
CA GLU A 45 -6.58 5.54 -12.60
C GLU A 45 -7.92 5.11 -12.01
N GLU A 46 -8.26 3.83 -12.13
CA GLU A 46 -9.45 3.25 -11.49
C GLU A 46 -9.37 3.33 -9.96
N LEU A 47 -8.20 3.02 -9.37
CA LEU A 47 -7.99 3.18 -7.93
C LEU A 47 -8.14 4.66 -7.51
N ALA A 48 -7.56 5.58 -8.27
CA ALA A 48 -7.66 7.02 -8.02
C ALA A 48 -9.11 7.51 -8.05
N ARG A 49 -9.93 7.01 -8.99
CA ARG A 49 -11.37 7.31 -9.06
C ARG A 49 -12.09 6.87 -7.77
N ARG A 50 -11.82 5.66 -7.30
CA ARG A 50 -12.41 5.12 -6.06
C ARG A 50 -11.95 5.91 -4.83
N ILE A 51 -10.67 6.28 -4.77
CA ILE A 51 -10.12 7.11 -3.69
C ILE A 51 -10.82 8.46 -3.63
N ARG A 52 -10.99 9.16 -4.76
CA ARG A 52 -11.72 10.44 -4.79
C ARG A 52 -13.11 10.32 -4.20
N LYS A 53 -13.84 9.26 -4.57
CA LYS A 53 -15.18 9.01 -4.03
C LYS A 53 -15.18 8.79 -2.52
N MET A 54 -14.25 7.99 -2.00
CA MET A 54 -14.12 7.76 -0.56
C MET A 54 -13.68 9.02 0.21
N LYS A 55 -12.94 9.93 -0.42
CA LYS A 55 -12.50 11.19 0.18
C LYS A 55 -13.62 12.23 0.31
N GLU A 56 -14.75 12.09 -0.37
CA GLU A 56 -15.90 12.99 -0.23
C GLU A 56 -16.38 13.10 1.22
N ASN A 57 -16.26 12.03 2.00
CA ASN A 57 -16.62 11.97 3.42
C ASN A 57 -15.47 12.37 4.36
N GLY A 58 -14.33 12.81 3.83
CA GLY A 58 -13.17 13.23 4.64
C GLY A 58 -12.37 12.09 5.25
N THR A 59 -12.63 10.83 4.89
CA THR A 59 -11.93 9.65 5.43
C THR A 59 -10.42 9.75 5.20
N HIS A 60 -9.64 9.44 6.23
CA HIS A 60 -8.19 9.26 6.10
C HIS A 60 -7.90 7.91 5.47
N LEU A 61 -7.26 7.89 4.29
CA LEU A 61 -7.04 6.68 3.50
C LEU A 61 -5.60 6.21 3.53
N CYS A 62 -5.42 4.90 3.75
CA CYS A 62 -4.16 4.20 3.64
C CYS A 62 -4.26 3.14 2.54
N CYS A 63 -3.24 2.99 1.72
CA CYS A 63 -3.19 1.94 0.71
C CYS A 63 -1.94 1.07 0.86
N SER A 64 -2.14 -0.25 0.97
CA SER A 64 -1.07 -1.23 0.83
C SER A 64 -0.99 -1.63 -0.64
N ILE A 65 0.07 -1.23 -1.31
CA ILE A 65 0.25 -1.39 -2.75
C ILE A 65 1.70 -1.72 -3.09
N GLY A 66 1.93 -2.40 -4.22
CA GLY A 66 3.26 -2.71 -4.72
C GLY A 66 4.05 -1.48 -5.18
N PHE A 67 4.97 -1.69 -6.10
CA PHE A 67 5.79 -0.60 -6.64
C PHE A 67 4.97 0.33 -7.53
N LEU A 68 5.14 1.63 -7.29
CA LEU A 68 4.55 2.69 -8.09
C LEU A 68 5.64 3.43 -8.88
N THR A 69 5.31 3.86 -10.07
CA THR A 69 6.07 4.90 -10.77
C THR A 69 5.76 6.27 -10.14
N GLU A 70 6.61 7.26 -10.38
CA GLU A 70 6.37 8.63 -9.90
C GLU A 70 5.05 9.20 -10.44
N LYS A 71 4.73 8.95 -11.71
CA LYS A 71 3.46 9.34 -12.34
C LYS A 71 2.26 8.73 -11.60
N GLN A 72 2.30 7.42 -11.34
CA GLN A 72 1.25 6.70 -10.64
C GLN A 72 1.07 7.20 -9.20
N ALA A 73 2.18 7.44 -8.50
CA ALA A 73 2.16 7.98 -7.15
C ALA A 73 1.53 9.37 -7.10
N LYS A 74 1.90 10.26 -8.02
CA LYS A 74 1.27 11.58 -8.14
C LYS A 74 -0.23 11.48 -8.40
N MET A 75 -0.66 10.58 -9.28
CA MET A 75 -2.08 10.34 -9.58
C MET A 75 -2.89 9.96 -8.33
N LEU A 76 -2.33 9.08 -7.48
CA LEU A 76 -2.97 8.69 -6.21
C LEU A 76 -2.93 9.82 -5.17
N LYS A 77 -1.86 10.61 -5.14
CA LYS A 77 -1.76 11.78 -4.26
C LYS A 77 -2.80 12.83 -4.60
N ASP A 78 -2.94 13.15 -5.89
CA ASP A 78 -3.93 14.09 -6.41
C ASP A 78 -5.38 13.61 -6.20
N ALA A 79 -5.57 12.29 -6.13
CA ALA A 79 -6.85 11.71 -5.76
C ALA A 79 -7.19 11.82 -4.26
N GLY A 80 -6.21 12.23 -3.42
CA GLY A 80 -6.39 12.44 -2.00
C GLY A 80 -5.92 11.27 -1.12
N LEU A 81 -5.16 10.31 -1.65
CA LEU A 81 -4.58 9.26 -0.82
C LEU A 81 -3.57 9.86 0.17
N ASP A 82 -3.75 9.58 1.46
CA ASP A 82 -2.93 10.18 2.51
C ASP A 82 -1.67 9.37 2.79
N ARG A 83 -1.80 8.04 2.86
CA ARG A 83 -0.75 7.15 3.34
C ARG A 83 -0.55 5.93 2.44
N ILE A 84 0.70 5.51 2.30
CA ILE A 84 1.05 4.25 1.64
C ILE A 84 1.74 3.32 2.63
N ASN A 85 1.29 2.07 2.67
CA ASN A 85 1.97 0.99 3.36
C ASN A 85 2.91 0.28 2.37
N HIS A 86 4.21 0.34 2.65
CA HIS A 86 5.25 -0.25 1.83
C HIS A 86 6.36 -0.83 2.71
N ASN A 87 6.17 -2.07 3.16
CA ASN A 87 7.02 -2.71 4.15
C ASN A 87 8.40 -3.06 3.62
N LEU A 88 9.42 -2.86 4.43
CA LEU A 88 10.79 -3.37 4.18
C LEU A 88 10.90 -4.86 4.50
N ASN A 89 10.08 -5.36 5.41
CA ASN A 89 9.98 -6.73 5.90
C ASN A 89 11.17 -7.18 6.76
N THR A 90 12.42 -6.95 6.37
CA THR A 90 13.63 -7.35 7.09
C THR A 90 14.81 -6.44 6.75
N SER A 91 15.97 -6.71 7.31
CA SER A 91 17.21 -6.00 7.03
C SER A 91 17.70 -6.18 5.58
N ARG A 92 18.63 -5.31 5.15
CA ARG A 92 19.28 -5.41 3.85
C ARG A 92 20.05 -6.73 3.69
N SER A 93 20.76 -7.17 4.73
CA SER A 93 21.58 -8.39 4.74
C SER A 93 20.73 -9.64 4.57
N TYR A 94 19.57 -9.69 5.21
CA TYR A 94 18.70 -10.86 5.18
C TYR A 94 17.70 -10.86 4.01
N TYR A 95 17.54 -9.73 3.33
CA TYR A 95 16.47 -9.53 2.33
C TYR A 95 16.46 -10.57 1.22
N SER A 96 17.62 -10.98 0.72
CA SER A 96 17.74 -11.98 -0.36
C SER A 96 17.26 -13.37 0.04
N HIS A 97 17.17 -13.67 1.34
CA HIS A 97 16.65 -14.94 1.84
C HIS A 97 15.14 -15.01 1.77
N ILE A 98 14.44 -13.87 1.83
CA ILE A 98 12.99 -13.81 1.89
C ILE A 98 12.34 -13.34 0.58
N CYS A 99 13.11 -12.72 -0.32
CA CYS A 99 12.58 -12.13 -1.53
C CYS A 99 13.55 -12.27 -2.70
N SER A 100 13.09 -12.93 -3.78
CA SER A 100 13.85 -13.10 -5.03
C SER A 100 13.37 -12.18 -6.16
N THR A 101 12.24 -11.51 -6.00
CA THR A 101 11.57 -10.74 -7.07
C THR A 101 12.00 -9.29 -7.16
N HIS A 102 12.55 -8.75 -6.05
CA HIS A 102 13.06 -7.37 -5.99
C HIS A 102 14.03 -7.24 -4.80
N THR A 103 14.82 -6.17 -4.80
CA THR A 103 15.85 -5.93 -3.78
C THR A 103 15.36 -4.99 -2.68
N PHE A 104 16.04 -5.02 -1.54
CA PHE A 104 15.88 -4.05 -0.46
C PHE A 104 16.04 -2.61 -0.96
N ASP A 105 17.06 -2.35 -1.79
CA ASP A 105 17.34 -1.02 -2.32
C ASP A 105 16.25 -0.50 -3.25
N GLN A 106 15.63 -1.38 -4.03
CA GLN A 106 14.47 -1.01 -4.83
C GLN A 106 13.29 -0.57 -3.96
N ARG A 107 13.05 -1.25 -2.83
CA ARG A 107 12.03 -0.83 -1.88
C ARG A 107 12.35 0.52 -1.25
N VAL A 108 13.57 0.70 -0.76
CA VAL A 108 14.01 1.97 -0.17
C VAL A 108 13.91 3.12 -1.17
N LYS A 109 14.31 2.88 -2.43
CA LYS A 109 14.18 3.89 -3.49
C LYS A 109 12.72 4.28 -3.73
N ASN A 110 11.81 3.30 -3.77
CA ASN A 110 10.38 3.57 -3.94
C ASN A 110 9.80 4.33 -2.75
N ILE A 111 10.14 3.94 -1.52
CA ILE A 111 9.73 4.67 -0.30
C ILE A 111 10.19 6.13 -0.35
N LYS A 112 11.46 6.39 -0.67
CA LYS A 112 12.00 7.76 -0.76
C LYS A 112 11.27 8.60 -1.81
N MET A 113 10.95 8.02 -2.95
CA MET A 113 10.17 8.68 -4.00
C MET A 113 8.75 8.99 -3.50
N LEU A 114 8.08 8.07 -2.82
CA LEU A 114 6.75 8.30 -2.25
C LEU A 114 6.77 9.41 -1.18
N GLN A 115 7.78 9.42 -0.32
CA GLN A 115 7.97 10.50 0.68
C GLN A 115 8.19 11.86 0.00
N SER A 116 8.97 11.93 -1.08
CA SER A 116 9.21 13.19 -1.81
C SER A 116 7.95 13.75 -2.47
N ILE A 117 6.96 12.90 -2.76
CA ILE A 117 5.63 13.33 -3.27
C ILE A 117 4.71 13.79 -2.13
N GLY A 118 5.10 13.54 -0.86
CA GLY A 118 4.35 13.99 0.31
C GLY A 118 3.38 12.95 0.87
N PHE A 119 3.60 11.66 0.62
CA PHE A 119 2.85 10.62 1.31
C PHE A 119 3.36 10.41 2.73
N GLU A 120 2.43 10.14 3.65
CA GLU A 120 2.78 9.41 4.87
C GLU A 120 3.17 7.98 4.49
N ILE A 121 4.23 7.46 5.11
CA ILE A 121 4.66 6.08 4.88
C ILE A 121 4.46 5.25 6.14
N CYS A 122 3.80 4.11 5.96
CA CYS A 122 3.79 3.02 6.92
C CYS A 122 4.75 1.95 6.40
N SER A 123 5.79 1.66 7.16
CA SER A 123 6.76 0.61 6.82
C SER A 123 7.09 -0.19 8.08
N GLY A 124 7.21 -1.50 7.93
CA GLY A 124 7.50 -2.38 9.03
C GLY A 124 8.32 -3.59 8.60
N GLY A 125 8.74 -4.36 9.62
CA GLY A 125 9.40 -5.64 9.50
C GLY A 125 8.50 -6.80 9.89
N ILE A 126 8.95 -8.01 9.57
CA ILE A 126 8.39 -9.28 10.02
C ILE A 126 9.49 -9.97 10.80
N ILE A 127 9.21 -10.33 12.04
CA ILE A 127 10.17 -10.98 12.93
C ILE A 127 9.88 -12.47 12.96
N GLY A 128 10.95 -13.29 12.98
CA GLY A 128 10.85 -14.74 13.09
C GLY A 128 10.88 -15.48 11.75
N MET A 129 11.42 -14.86 10.70
CA MET A 129 11.63 -15.51 9.40
C MET A 129 12.95 -16.26 9.28
N GLY A 130 13.77 -16.26 10.34
CA GLY A 130 15.11 -16.86 10.40
C GLY A 130 16.26 -15.85 10.39
N GLU A 131 15.94 -14.56 10.48
CA GLU A 131 16.89 -13.45 10.61
C GLU A 131 17.63 -13.49 11.95
N SER A 132 18.76 -12.82 12.02
CA SER A 132 19.52 -12.64 13.27
C SER A 132 18.92 -11.51 14.12
N LYS A 133 19.37 -11.38 15.38
CA LYS A 133 18.97 -10.25 16.23
C LYS A 133 19.44 -8.92 15.67
N GLU A 134 20.59 -8.88 15.04
CA GLU A 134 21.18 -7.72 14.40
C GLU A 134 20.37 -7.27 13.16
N ASP A 135 19.64 -8.19 12.54
CA ASP A 135 18.74 -7.86 11.41
C ASP A 135 17.44 -7.17 11.85
N VAL A 136 17.10 -7.25 13.13
CA VAL A 136 15.86 -6.67 13.70
C VAL A 136 16.09 -5.27 14.26
N VAL A 137 17.31 -4.97 14.68
CA VAL A 137 17.70 -3.69 15.34
C VAL A 137 18.28 -2.73 14.32
#